data_30e58eeb9a2ec6760ac10c5548eeb225
#
_entry.id   30e58eeb9a2ec6760ac10c5548eeb225
#
_cell.length_a   1.000
_cell.length_b   1.000
_cell.length_c   1.000
_cell.angle_alpha   90.00
_cell.angle_beta   90.00
_cell.angle_gamma   90.00
#
_symmetry.space_group_name_H-M   'P 1'
#
loop_
_entity.id
_entity.type
_entity.pdbx_description
1 polymer ?
#
loop_
_entity_poly.entity_id
_entity_poly.type
_entity_poly.pdbx_seq_one_letter_code
_entity_poly.pdbx_strand_id
1 'polypeptide(L)'
;MLAAAAAFTVMGGCAHALGKRCDWQIAMIARSVIPMLLSGGLAVAGGARLVFWGPRSLWLRSIAGSLSMMGAFFAFTRLPVSQVLTLTNLYPIWVAVLSWPFLGKIPGLDIWIAAVTGVAGVVLIEQPDSPGAGLASTAAFFSSLMSGFAMIGLHRLKAIDPRSIVAHFSLVSLLTACTALCLFDRVRPGAVLTDPGTLLLLVGVGLSATLGQFLLTIAFTTGPAAQVAVVGLVQVAFGMLTDVVLWHQSFSPITLLGTLLVIGPTAWVMLRRSSG
;
A
#
# COMPACT_ATOMS: atom_id res chain seq x y z
N MET A 1 8.73 -11.71 -0.57
CA MET A 1 8.04 -10.64 0.20
C MET A 1 9.00 -9.61 0.81
N LEU A 2 10.12 -9.97 1.44
CA LEU A 2 11.11 -9.01 1.97
C LEU A 2 11.53 -7.96 0.93
N ALA A 3 11.93 -8.40 -0.26
CA ALA A 3 12.31 -7.47 -1.34
C ALA A 3 11.15 -6.58 -1.81
N ALA A 4 9.91 -7.10 -1.75
CA ALA A 4 8.71 -6.28 -2.02
C ALA A 4 8.54 -5.18 -0.96
N ALA A 5 8.72 -5.52 0.32
CA ALA A 5 8.65 -4.57 1.44
C ALA A 5 9.71 -3.46 1.29
N ALA A 6 10.96 -3.82 0.97
CA ALA A 6 12.02 -2.85 0.71
C ALA A 6 11.67 -1.92 -0.48
N ALA A 7 11.21 -2.49 -1.59
CA ALA A 7 10.82 -1.70 -2.76
C ALA A 7 9.67 -0.73 -2.47
N PHE A 8 8.65 -1.15 -1.72
CA PHE A 8 7.56 -0.26 -1.31
C PHE A 8 7.99 0.79 -0.28
N THR A 9 8.97 0.50 0.56
CA THR A 9 9.54 1.52 1.46
C THR A 9 10.27 2.59 0.66
N VAL A 10 11.08 2.21 -0.33
CA VAL A 10 11.72 3.18 -1.25
C VAL A 10 10.67 4.01 -1.97
N MET A 11 9.59 3.37 -2.47
CA MET A 11 8.47 4.08 -3.08
C MET A 11 7.86 5.12 -2.11
N GLY A 12 7.60 4.72 -0.87
CA GLY A 12 7.05 5.60 0.18
C GLY A 12 7.98 6.77 0.48
N GLY A 13 9.28 6.53 0.59
CA GLY A 13 10.30 7.55 0.77
C GLY A 13 10.34 8.57 -0.37
N CYS A 14 10.33 8.10 -1.61
CA CYS A 14 10.24 8.99 -2.78
C CYS A 14 8.92 9.79 -2.78
N ALA A 15 7.79 9.16 -2.45
CA ALA A 15 6.50 9.84 -2.36
C ALA A 15 6.46 10.89 -1.25
N HIS A 16 7.06 10.60 -0.09
CA HIS A 16 7.20 11.57 1.00
C HIS A 16 8.07 12.77 0.58
N ALA A 17 9.21 12.53 -0.06
CA ALA A 17 10.08 13.59 -0.58
C ALA A 17 9.39 14.48 -1.63
N LEU A 18 8.46 13.91 -2.40
CA LEU A 18 7.63 14.65 -3.37
C LEU A 18 6.58 15.54 -2.70
N GLY A 19 6.18 15.30 -1.46
CA GLY A 19 5.11 16.03 -0.77
C GLY A 19 5.33 17.54 -0.67
N LYS A 20 6.59 18.00 -0.73
CA LYS A 20 6.96 19.44 -0.76
C LYS A 20 7.15 20.00 -2.19
N ARG A 21 7.11 19.14 -3.23
CA ARG A 21 7.46 19.49 -4.61
C ARG A 21 6.27 19.41 -5.56
N CYS A 22 5.36 18.47 -5.32
CA CYS A 22 4.16 18.29 -6.14
C CYS A 22 3.02 17.69 -5.34
N ASP A 23 1.82 17.78 -5.90
CA ASP A 23 0.63 17.18 -5.32
C ASP A 23 0.67 15.64 -5.41
N TRP A 24 0.06 14.99 -4.42
CA TRP A 24 0.05 13.52 -4.30
C TRP A 24 -0.54 12.80 -5.54
N GLN A 25 -1.43 13.44 -6.28
CA GLN A 25 -2.02 12.90 -7.52
C GLN A 25 -0.95 12.66 -8.59
N ILE A 26 0.03 13.56 -8.70
CA ILE A 26 1.13 13.42 -9.68
C ILE A 26 2.01 12.23 -9.32
N ALA A 27 2.34 12.07 -8.03
CA ALA A 27 3.08 10.90 -7.56
C ALA A 27 2.30 9.60 -7.81
N MET A 28 0.97 9.60 -7.61
CA MET A 28 0.10 8.48 -7.90
C MET A 28 -0.01 8.17 -9.40
N ILE A 29 0.01 9.18 -10.28
CA ILE A 29 0.06 9.01 -11.73
C ILE A 29 1.37 8.32 -12.14
N ALA A 30 2.52 8.82 -11.68
CA ALA A 30 3.82 8.21 -11.95
C ALA A 30 3.87 6.74 -11.47
N ARG A 31 3.35 6.48 -10.25
CA ARG A 31 3.17 5.15 -9.67
C ARG A 31 2.30 4.23 -10.53
N SER A 32 1.41 4.77 -11.33
CA SER A 32 0.47 3.99 -12.14
C SER A 32 0.95 3.83 -13.58
N VAL A 33 1.46 4.88 -14.21
CA VAL A 33 1.92 4.87 -15.61
C VAL A 33 3.10 3.92 -15.81
N ILE A 34 4.14 4.02 -14.98
CA ILE A 34 5.36 3.23 -15.15
C ILE A 34 5.09 1.73 -15.00
N PRO A 35 4.40 1.23 -13.96
CA PRO A 35 4.03 -0.19 -13.89
C PRO A 35 3.08 -0.62 -15.01
N MET A 36 2.16 0.23 -15.44
CA MET A 36 1.25 -0.09 -16.55
C MET A 36 2.03 -0.36 -17.83
N LEU A 37 2.97 0.51 -18.20
CA LEU A 37 3.79 0.38 -19.39
C LEU A 37 4.73 -0.83 -19.30
N LEU A 38 5.44 -0.98 -18.18
CA LEU A 38 6.38 -2.09 -18.00
C LEU A 38 5.66 -3.43 -17.91
N SER A 39 4.60 -3.53 -17.11
CA SER A 39 3.86 -4.81 -16.95
C SER A 39 3.10 -5.17 -18.22
N GLY A 40 2.47 -4.18 -18.87
CA GLY A 40 1.77 -4.38 -20.12
C GLY A 40 2.73 -4.80 -21.24
N GLY A 41 3.87 -4.12 -21.37
CA GLY A 41 4.91 -4.47 -22.33
C GLY A 41 5.48 -5.87 -22.10
N LEU A 42 5.82 -6.21 -20.85
CA LEU A 42 6.32 -7.54 -20.49
C LEU A 42 5.26 -8.64 -20.67
N ALA A 43 3.97 -8.33 -20.45
CA ALA A 43 2.90 -9.28 -20.69
C ALA A 43 2.79 -9.59 -22.19
N VAL A 44 2.72 -8.55 -23.03
CA VAL A 44 2.64 -8.71 -24.51
C VAL A 44 3.88 -9.42 -25.06
N ALA A 45 5.09 -8.99 -24.67
CA ALA A 45 6.34 -9.60 -25.10
C ALA A 45 6.47 -11.08 -24.67
N GLY A 46 5.91 -11.43 -23.52
CA GLY A 46 5.88 -12.80 -23.01
C GLY A 46 4.69 -13.65 -23.49
N GLY A 47 3.88 -13.16 -24.44
CA GLY A 47 2.72 -13.87 -24.98
C GLY A 47 1.55 -14.02 -23.99
N ALA A 48 1.58 -13.32 -22.84
CA ALA A 48 0.47 -13.34 -21.91
C ALA A 48 -0.70 -12.49 -22.42
N ARG A 49 -1.92 -12.97 -22.24
CA ARG A 49 -3.13 -12.23 -22.63
C ARG A 49 -3.43 -11.14 -21.60
N LEU A 50 -3.49 -9.89 -22.04
CA LEU A 50 -4.00 -8.80 -21.21
C LEU A 50 -5.51 -9.00 -20.96
N VAL A 51 -5.89 -9.00 -19.67
CA VAL A 51 -7.27 -9.23 -19.27
C VAL A 51 -7.89 -7.90 -18.84
N PHE A 52 -8.69 -7.28 -19.71
CA PHE A 52 -9.42 -6.03 -19.40
C PHE A 52 -10.79 -6.31 -18.80
N TRP A 53 -11.55 -7.24 -19.35
CA TRP A 53 -12.87 -7.68 -18.87
C TRP A 53 -12.73 -9.01 -18.17
N GLY A 54 -12.18 -8.97 -16.97
CA GLY A 54 -11.91 -10.16 -16.18
C GLY A 54 -13.00 -10.48 -15.17
N PRO A 55 -12.76 -11.49 -14.32
CA PRO A 55 -13.70 -11.87 -13.27
C PRO A 55 -13.89 -10.71 -12.25
N ARG A 56 -15.02 -10.74 -11.54
CA ARG A 56 -15.35 -9.73 -10.49
C ARG A 56 -14.22 -9.52 -9.47
N SER A 57 -13.44 -10.57 -9.19
CA SER A 57 -12.29 -10.50 -8.29
C SER A 57 -11.16 -9.61 -8.82
N LEU A 58 -10.98 -9.50 -10.15
CA LEU A 58 -9.98 -8.60 -10.77
C LEU A 58 -10.41 -7.15 -10.58
N TRP A 59 -11.69 -6.84 -10.78
CA TRP A 59 -12.24 -5.52 -10.54
C TRP A 59 -12.20 -5.13 -9.06
N LEU A 60 -12.58 -6.06 -8.15
CA LEU A 60 -12.45 -5.86 -6.72
C LEU A 60 -10.99 -5.53 -6.34
N ARG A 61 -10.02 -6.32 -6.86
CA ARG A 61 -8.59 -6.08 -6.64
C ARG A 61 -8.17 -4.69 -7.13
N SER A 62 -8.59 -4.30 -8.31
CA SER A 62 -8.13 -3.06 -8.94
C SER A 62 -8.81 -1.83 -8.35
N ILE A 63 -10.11 -1.83 -8.16
CA ILE A 63 -10.84 -0.68 -7.60
C ILE A 63 -10.46 -0.46 -6.14
N ALA A 64 -10.56 -1.49 -5.30
CA ALA A 64 -10.20 -1.37 -3.89
C ALA A 64 -8.71 -1.03 -3.72
N GLY A 65 -7.82 -1.63 -4.53
CA GLY A 65 -6.40 -1.30 -4.53
C GLY A 65 -6.12 0.14 -4.96
N SER A 66 -6.87 0.68 -5.92
CA SER A 66 -6.71 2.08 -6.37
C SER A 66 -7.18 3.08 -5.32
N LEU A 67 -8.31 2.80 -4.64
CA LEU A 67 -8.79 3.60 -3.51
C LEU A 67 -7.82 3.55 -2.33
N SER A 68 -7.28 2.35 -2.04
CA SER A 68 -6.23 2.20 -1.04
C SER A 68 -5.01 3.06 -1.39
N MET A 69 -4.55 2.97 -2.63
CA MET A 69 -3.39 3.72 -3.09
C MET A 69 -3.62 5.24 -3.01
N MET A 70 -4.81 5.72 -3.35
CA MET A 70 -5.18 7.12 -3.23
C MET A 70 -5.03 7.62 -1.79
N GLY A 71 -5.58 6.89 -0.81
CA GLY A 71 -5.44 7.23 0.60
C GLY A 71 -3.98 7.17 1.09
N ALA A 72 -3.22 6.17 0.66
CA ALA A 72 -1.81 6.04 1.03
C ALA A 72 -0.94 7.18 0.46
N PHE A 73 -1.10 7.55 -0.82
CA PHE A 73 -0.33 8.65 -1.41
C PHE A 73 -0.71 10.00 -0.82
N PHE A 74 -1.98 10.23 -0.54
CA PHE A 74 -2.43 11.40 0.20
C PHE A 74 -1.73 11.49 1.57
N ALA A 75 -1.56 10.37 2.25
CA ALA A 75 -0.90 10.30 3.55
C ALA A 75 0.64 10.44 3.44
N PHE A 76 1.31 9.76 2.50
CA PHE A 76 2.78 9.84 2.32
C PHE A 76 3.29 11.25 2.08
N THR A 77 2.51 12.10 1.43
CA THR A 77 2.89 13.49 1.21
C THR A 77 2.74 14.39 2.46
N ARG A 78 2.19 13.86 3.56
CA ARG A 78 1.85 14.63 4.78
C ARG A 78 2.37 14.05 6.08
N LEU A 79 2.63 12.74 6.12
CA LEU A 79 3.03 12.02 7.32
C LEU A 79 4.38 11.32 7.09
N PRO A 80 5.14 11.01 8.16
CA PRO A 80 6.32 10.17 8.10
C PRO A 80 6.03 8.81 7.44
N VAL A 81 7.02 8.28 6.73
CA VAL A 81 6.87 7.02 5.98
C VAL A 81 6.48 5.86 6.89
N SER A 82 7.14 5.75 8.05
CA SER A 82 6.84 4.71 9.04
C SER A 82 5.40 4.77 9.55
N GLN A 83 4.87 5.96 9.79
CA GLN A 83 3.49 6.15 10.28
C GLN A 83 2.48 5.68 9.22
N VAL A 84 2.65 6.10 7.97
CA VAL A 84 1.78 5.63 6.87
C VAL A 84 1.87 4.12 6.70
N LEU A 85 3.08 3.56 6.72
CA LEU A 85 3.29 2.12 6.60
C LEU A 85 2.67 1.35 7.79
N THR A 86 2.77 1.88 9.01
CA THR A 86 2.13 1.26 10.17
C THR A 86 0.61 1.21 10.00
N LEU A 87 -0.01 2.32 9.62
CA LEU A 87 -1.45 2.41 9.42
C LEU A 87 -1.93 1.51 8.27
N THR A 88 -1.24 1.54 7.13
CA THR A 88 -1.62 0.72 5.97
C THR A 88 -1.39 -0.77 6.21
N ASN A 89 -0.41 -1.17 7.03
CA ASN A 89 -0.15 -2.55 7.42
C ASN A 89 -1.16 -3.14 8.43
N LEU A 90 -2.24 -2.45 8.76
CA LEU A 90 -3.43 -3.05 9.39
C LEU A 90 -4.24 -3.94 8.41
N TYR A 91 -3.95 -3.91 7.10
CA TYR A 91 -4.70 -4.67 6.11
C TYR A 91 -4.83 -6.18 6.39
N PRO A 92 -3.88 -6.90 7.03
CA PRO A 92 -4.06 -8.31 7.33
C PRO A 92 -5.20 -8.58 8.31
N ILE A 93 -5.45 -7.66 9.25
CA ILE A 93 -6.59 -7.73 10.16
C ILE A 93 -7.89 -7.64 9.37
N TRP A 94 -7.97 -6.69 8.43
CA TRP A 94 -9.11 -6.55 7.54
C TRP A 94 -9.32 -7.79 6.66
N VAL A 95 -8.25 -8.36 6.12
CA VAL A 95 -8.34 -9.63 5.37
C VAL A 95 -8.96 -10.72 6.23
N ALA A 96 -8.57 -10.82 7.49
CA ALA A 96 -9.11 -11.82 8.40
C ALA A 96 -10.59 -11.56 8.71
N VAL A 97 -10.97 -10.32 9.05
CA VAL A 97 -12.38 -9.94 9.34
C VAL A 97 -13.26 -10.13 8.11
N LEU A 98 -12.81 -9.66 6.94
CA LEU A 98 -13.55 -9.77 5.68
C LEU A 98 -13.61 -11.21 5.13
N SER A 99 -12.75 -12.11 5.62
CA SER A 99 -12.84 -13.53 5.26
C SER A 99 -14.16 -14.16 5.68
N TRP A 100 -14.82 -13.63 6.72
CA TRP A 100 -16.12 -14.12 7.14
C TRP A 100 -17.21 -13.94 6.06
N PRO A 101 -17.57 -12.69 5.65
CA PRO A 101 -18.63 -12.51 4.66
C PRO A 101 -18.24 -12.98 3.24
N PHE A 102 -16.94 -12.98 2.89
CA PHE A 102 -16.49 -13.35 1.54
C PHE A 102 -16.07 -14.82 1.39
N LEU A 103 -15.59 -15.46 2.45
CA LEU A 103 -15.08 -16.83 2.41
C LEU A 103 -15.82 -17.78 3.36
N GLY A 104 -16.84 -17.30 4.11
CA GLY A 104 -17.60 -18.07 5.08
C GLY A 104 -16.80 -18.50 6.32
N LYS A 105 -15.62 -17.91 6.56
CA LYS A 105 -14.75 -18.24 7.70
C LYS A 105 -14.95 -17.22 8.82
N ILE A 106 -15.54 -17.65 9.95
CA ILE A 106 -15.75 -16.80 11.12
C ILE A 106 -14.39 -16.47 11.77
N PRO A 107 -14.08 -15.20 12.04
CA PRO A 107 -12.86 -14.81 12.72
C PRO A 107 -12.84 -15.32 14.17
N GLY A 108 -11.73 -15.87 14.61
CA GLY A 108 -11.53 -16.25 16.02
C GLY A 108 -11.39 -15.04 16.94
N LEU A 109 -11.47 -15.26 18.25
CA LEU A 109 -11.31 -14.23 19.26
C LEU A 109 -9.94 -13.53 19.17
N ASP A 110 -8.91 -14.27 18.77
CA ASP A 110 -7.55 -13.77 18.50
C ASP A 110 -7.52 -12.63 17.47
N ILE A 111 -8.36 -12.71 16.44
CA ILE A 111 -8.46 -11.66 15.40
C ILE A 111 -9.13 -10.41 15.97
N TRP A 112 -10.17 -10.58 16.77
CA TRP A 112 -10.83 -9.44 17.42
C TRP A 112 -9.92 -8.74 18.40
N ILE A 113 -9.14 -9.49 19.21
CA ILE A 113 -8.12 -8.93 20.08
C ILE A 113 -7.09 -8.15 19.26
N ALA A 114 -6.57 -8.74 18.19
CA ALA A 114 -5.60 -8.07 17.31
C ALA A 114 -6.19 -6.81 16.63
N ALA A 115 -7.47 -6.83 16.25
CA ALA A 115 -8.13 -5.67 15.68
C ALA A 115 -8.25 -4.52 16.70
N VAL A 116 -8.71 -4.81 17.92
CA VAL A 116 -8.87 -3.80 18.97
C VAL A 116 -7.51 -3.23 19.42
N THR A 117 -6.52 -4.09 19.65
CA THR A 117 -5.16 -3.64 20.01
C THR A 117 -4.49 -2.88 18.88
N GLY A 118 -4.71 -3.28 17.62
CA GLY A 118 -4.24 -2.56 16.44
C GLY A 118 -4.85 -1.15 16.36
N VAL A 119 -6.16 -1.02 16.56
CA VAL A 119 -6.83 0.30 16.60
C VAL A 119 -6.30 1.15 17.76
N ALA A 120 -6.11 0.57 18.95
CA ALA A 120 -5.51 1.29 20.09
C ALA A 120 -4.08 1.77 19.76
N GLY A 121 -3.28 0.92 19.08
CA GLY A 121 -1.95 1.30 18.58
C GLY A 121 -1.99 2.47 17.60
N VAL A 122 -2.96 2.46 16.67
CA VAL A 122 -3.18 3.59 15.75
C VAL A 122 -3.46 4.88 16.50
N VAL A 123 -4.35 4.86 17.50
CA VAL A 123 -4.67 6.04 18.31
C VAL A 123 -3.43 6.59 19.02
N LEU A 124 -2.54 5.72 19.50
CA LEU A 124 -1.28 6.14 20.13
C LEU A 124 -0.27 6.72 19.14
N ILE A 125 -0.28 6.27 17.88
CA ILE A 125 0.58 6.83 16.83
C ILE A 125 0.07 8.20 16.38
N GLU A 126 -1.24 8.39 16.34
CA GLU A 126 -1.89 9.66 16.03
C GLU A 126 -1.71 10.66 17.17
N GLN A 127 -0.54 11.28 17.29
CA GLN A 127 -0.39 12.43 18.19
C GLN A 127 -0.97 13.67 17.48
N PRO A 128 -1.91 14.40 18.11
CA PRO A 128 -2.68 15.47 17.45
C PRO A 128 -1.92 16.79 17.20
N ASP A 129 -0.61 16.77 17.16
CA ASP A 129 0.24 17.96 17.21
C ASP A 129 0.37 18.73 15.88
N SER A 130 -0.23 18.25 14.78
CA SER A 130 -0.13 18.93 13.48
C SER A 130 -1.50 19.17 12.84
N PRO A 131 -1.82 20.40 12.41
CA PRO A 131 -3.04 20.67 11.64
C PRO A 131 -3.08 19.82 10.36
N GLY A 132 -4.12 19.03 10.18
CA GLY A 132 -4.29 18.16 9.00
C GLY A 132 -3.72 16.75 9.13
N ALA A 133 -2.95 16.41 10.19
CA ALA A 133 -2.48 15.06 10.46
C ALA A 133 -3.65 14.07 10.57
N GLY A 134 -4.71 14.40 11.27
CA GLY A 134 -5.89 13.54 11.46
C GLY A 134 -6.54 13.09 10.15
N LEU A 135 -6.68 13.97 9.15
CA LEU A 135 -7.24 13.59 7.85
C LEU A 135 -6.29 12.64 7.08
N ALA A 136 -4.98 12.87 7.15
CA ALA A 136 -4.00 12.03 6.48
C ALA A 136 -3.93 10.63 7.13
N SER A 137 -3.99 10.55 8.46
CA SER A 137 -4.03 9.29 9.18
C SER A 137 -5.34 8.53 8.94
N THR A 138 -6.48 9.23 8.91
CA THR A 138 -7.77 8.64 8.53
C THR A 138 -7.72 8.07 7.11
N ALA A 139 -7.11 8.78 6.16
CA ALA A 139 -6.93 8.30 4.80
C ALA A 139 -6.04 7.05 4.73
N ALA A 140 -4.94 7.02 5.53
CA ALA A 140 -4.07 5.85 5.62
C ALA A 140 -4.79 4.64 6.26
N PHE A 141 -5.60 4.86 7.30
CA PHE A 141 -6.42 3.83 7.92
C PHE A 141 -7.46 3.27 6.93
N PHE A 142 -8.19 4.13 6.23
CA PHE A 142 -9.11 3.73 5.17
C PHE A 142 -8.39 2.96 4.06
N SER A 143 -7.17 3.37 3.71
CA SER A 143 -6.30 2.66 2.78
C SER A 143 -6.07 1.21 3.21
N SER A 144 -5.86 0.95 4.51
CA SER A 144 -5.68 -0.41 5.03
C SER A 144 -6.92 -1.30 4.82
N LEU A 145 -8.11 -0.76 5.05
CA LEU A 145 -9.37 -1.47 4.80
C LEU A 145 -9.53 -1.81 3.31
N MET A 146 -9.29 -0.83 2.43
CA MET A 146 -9.34 -1.04 0.98
C MET A 146 -8.27 -2.03 0.50
N SER A 147 -7.08 -2.02 1.10
CA SER A 147 -6.05 -3.05 0.88
C SER A 147 -6.57 -4.45 1.27
N GLY A 148 -7.31 -4.57 2.36
CA GLY A 148 -7.94 -5.84 2.76
C GLY A 148 -8.84 -6.41 1.65
N PHE A 149 -9.75 -5.61 1.10
CA PHE A 149 -10.58 -6.00 -0.05
C PHE A 149 -9.74 -6.36 -1.28
N ALA A 150 -8.71 -5.56 -1.58
CA ALA A 150 -7.83 -5.82 -2.71
C ALA A 150 -7.08 -7.15 -2.59
N MET A 151 -6.62 -7.52 -1.38
CA MET A 151 -5.92 -8.80 -1.14
C MET A 151 -6.87 -10.00 -1.24
N ILE A 152 -8.11 -9.89 -0.78
CA ILE A 152 -9.15 -10.91 -1.01
C ILE A 152 -9.39 -11.12 -2.51
N GLY A 153 -9.50 -10.02 -3.26
CA GLY A 153 -9.60 -10.08 -4.73
C GLY A 153 -8.39 -10.79 -5.34
N LEU A 154 -7.18 -10.41 -4.94
CA LEU A 154 -5.92 -10.98 -5.47
C LEU A 154 -5.79 -12.49 -5.20
N HIS A 155 -6.16 -12.94 -4.01
CA HIS A 155 -6.10 -14.37 -3.65
C HIS A 155 -6.94 -15.26 -4.57
N ARG A 156 -7.97 -14.72 -5.22
CA ARG A 156 -8.84 -15.44 -6.17
C ARG A 156 -8.31 -15.45 -7.62
N LEU A 157 -7.17 -14.78 -7.89
CA LEU A 157 -6.64 -14.56 -9.25
C LEU A 157 -5.45 -15.47 -9.61
N LYS A 158 -5.29 -16.61 -8.93
CA LYS A 158 -4.16 -17.53 -9.13
C LYS A 158 -4.01 -18.06 -10.56
N ALA A 159 -5.09 -18.09 -11.33
CA ALA A 159 -5.09 -18.56 -12.72
C ALA A 159 -4.73 -17.48 -13.76
N ILE A 160 -4.57 -16.22 -13.34
CA ILE A 160 -4.25 -15.09 -14.24
C ILE A 160 -2.77 -14.75 -14.09
N ASP A 161 -2.10 -14.48 -15.21
CA ASP A 161 -0.70 -14.05 -15.21
C ASP A 161 -0.50 -12.81 -14.34
N PRO A 162 0.46 -12.82 -13.42
CA PRO A 162 0.75 -11.69 -12.53
C PRO A 162 0.97 -10.36 -13.28
N ARG A 163 1.58 -10.41 -14.47
CA ARG A 163 1.81 -9.23 -15.32
C ARG A 163 0.50 -8.58 -15.75
N SER A 164 -0.48 -9.40 -16.15
CA SER A 164 -1.81 -8.95 -16.54
C SER A 164 -2.60 -8.37 -15.38
N ILE A 165 -2.47 -8.96 -14.17
CA ILE A 165 -3.08 -8.42 -12.94
C ILE A 165 -2.50 -7.05 -12.61
N VAL A 166 -1.17 -6.90 -12.68
CA VAL A 166 -0.49 -5.63 -12.38
C VAL A 166 -0.84 -4.58 -13.43
N ALA A 167 -0.87 -4.93 -14.72
CA ALA A 167 -1.25 -4.02 -15.80
C ALA A 167 -2.67 -3.49 -15.63
N HIS A 168 -3.65 -4.37 -15.38
CA HIS A 168 -5.06 -4.00 -15.14
C HIS A 168 -5.21 -3.11 -13.90
N PHE A 169 -4.57 -3.48 -12.79
CA PHE A 169 -4.57 -2.67 -11.57
C PHE A 169 -3.98 -1.27 -11.82
N SER A 170 -2.86 -1.20 -12.53
CA SER A 170 -2.18 0.07 -12.81
C SER A 170 -3.02 0.97 -13.73
N LEU A 171 -3.73 0.39 -14.70
CA LEU A 171 -4.66 1.12 -15.56
C LEU A 171 -5.82 1.72 -14.74
N VAL A 172 -6.49 0.92 -13.90
CA VAL A 172 -7.58 1.41 -13.04
C VAL A 172 -7.08 2.47 -12.06
N SER A 173 -5.88 2.28 -11.52
CA SER A 173 -5.23 3.26 -10.63
C SER A 173 -4.91 4.57 -11.34
N LEU A 174 -4.46 4.49 -12.60
CA LEU A 174 -4.21 5.68 -13.43
C LEU A 174 -5.51 6.46 -13.68
N LEU A 175 -6.58 5.77 -14.05
CA LEU A 175 -7.89 6.41 -14.23
C LEU A 175 -8.38 7.07 -12.94
N THR A 176 -8.22 6.40 -11.79
CA THR A 176 -8.57 6.96 -10.48
C THR A 176 -7.73 8.19 -10.15
N ALA A 177 -6.41 8.15 -10.43
CA ALA A 177 -5.51 9.28 -10.20
C ALA A 177 -5.84 10.49 -11.09
N CYS A 178 -6.14 10.25 -12.38
CA CYS A 178 -6.56 11.30 -13.30
C CYS A 178 -7.90 11.92 -12.88
N THR A 179 -8.87 11.10 -12.45
CA THR A 179 -10.14 11.59 -11.91
C THR A 179 -9.93 12.45 -10.67
N ALA A 180 -9.08 12.00 -9.75
CA ALA A 180 -8.73 12.77 -8.55
C ALA A 180 -8.03 14.09 -8.92
N LEU A 181 -7.16 14.09 -9.93
CA LEU A 181 -6.51 15.28 -10.44
C LEU A 181 -7.52 16.31 -10.98
N CYS A 182 -8.53 15.84 -11.71
CA CYS A 182 -9.58 16.71 -12.25
C CYS A 182 -10.52 17.27 -11.18
N LEU A 183 -10.79 16.50 -10.11
CA LEU A 183 -11.72 16.89 -9.04
C LEU A 183 -11.10 17.80 -7.98
N PHE A 184 -9.81 17.66 -7.69
CA PHE A 184 -9.08 18.42 -6.67
C PHE A 184 -8.17 19.46 -7.31
N ASP A 185 -8.75 20.45 -7.92
CA ASP A 185 -8.15 21.47 -8.79
C ASP A 185 -7.14 22.39 -8.07
N ARG A 186 -5.85 21.99 -8.01
CA ARG A 186 -4.75 22.85 -7.55
C ARG A 186 -3.41 22.62 -8.27
N VAL A 187 -3.37 21.77 -9.29
CA VAL A 187 -2.11 21.30 -9.86
C VAL A 187 -1.55 22.28 -10.89
N ARG A 188 -0.27 22.64 -10.75
CA ARG A 188 0.52 23.28 -11.80
C ARG A 188 1.50 22.24 -12.37
N PRO A 189 1.09 21.39 -13.33
CA PRO A 189 1.93 20.31 -13.85
C PRO A 189 3.24 20.81 -14.50
N GLY A 190 3.22 21.99 -15.08
CA GLY A 190 4.35 22.53 -15.82
C GLY A 190 5.61 22.75 -14.97
N ALA A 191 5.48 23.20 -13.73
CA ALA A 191 6.62 23.40 -12.83
C ALA A 191 7.24 22.07 -12.35
N VAL A 192 6.46 21.00 -12.32
CA VAL A 192 6.90 19.68 -11.85
C VAL A 192 7.80 18.99 -12.87
N LEU A 193 7.51 19.14 -14.16
CA LEU A 193 8.23 18.49 -15.25
C LEU A 193 9.56 19.18 -15.62
N THR A 194 9.82 20.36 -15.09
CA THR A 194 11.06 21.13 -15.36
C THR A 194 12.17 20.89 -14.32
N ASP A 195 11.83 20.34 -13.14
CA ASP A 195 12.82 20.04 -12.09
C ASP A 195 13.35 18.60 -12.21
N PRO A 196 14.64 18.40 -12.57
CA PRO A 196 15.23 17.06 -12.71
C PRO A 196 15.15 16.23 -11.42
N GLY A 197 15.24 16.86 -10.25
CA GLY A 197 15.14 16.17 -8.97
C GLY A 197 13.73 15.60 -8.73
N THR A 198 12.70 16.36 -9.09
CA THR A 198 11.32 15.89 -9.03
C THR A 198 11.06 14.76 -10.02
N LEU A 199 11.57 14.86 -11.25
CA LEU A 199 11.46 13.78 -12.24
C LEU A 199 12.15 12.50 -11.77
N LEU A 200 13.35 12.60 -11.18
CA LEU A 200 14.06 11.43 -10.62
C LEU A 200 13.24 10.74 -9.53
N LEU A 201 12.62 11.51 -8.62
CA LEU A 201 11.76 10.96 -7.57
C LEU A 201 10.50 10.32 -8.16
N LEU A 202 9.88 10.90 -9.18
CA LEU A 202 8.71 10.32 -9.85
C LEU A 202 9.05 8.98 -10.55
N VAL A 203 10.21 8.93 -11.22
CA VAL A 203 10.73 7.68 -11.81
C VAL A 203 11.04 6.68 -10.70
N GLY A 204 11.65 7.11 -9.60
CA GLY A 204 11.91 6.29 -8.42
C GLY A 204 10.63 5.67 -7.85
N VAL A 205 9.56 6.46 -7.69
CA VAL A 205 8.23 5.97 -7.29
C VAL A 205 7.73 4.89 -8.25
N GLY A 206 7.79 5.12 -9.55
CA GLY A 206 7.25 4.19 -10.54
C GLY A 206 8.04 2.88 -10.63
N LEU A 207 9.38 2.94 -10.64
CA LEU A 207 10.23 1.75 -10.74
C LEU A 207 10.15 0.89 -9.47
N SER A 208 10.29 1.52 -8.29
CA SER A 208 10.17 0.81 -7.01
C SER A 208 8.78 0.22 -6.81
N ALA A 209 7.74 0.94 -7.22
CA ALA A 209 6.38 0.44 -7.24
C ALA A 209 6.21 -0.77 -8.16
N THR A 210 6.79 -0.74 -9.37
CA THR A 210 6.72 -1.87 -10.32
C THR A 210 7.35 -3.10 -9.69
N LEU A 211 8.58 -2.97 -9.19
CA LEU A 211 9.29 -4.07 -8.55
C LEU A 211 8.51 -4.61 -7.35
N GLY A 212 8.09 -3.73 -6.44
CA GLY A 212 7.32 -4.09 -5.26
C GLY A 212 6.02 -4.81 -5.60
N GLN A 213 5.29 -4.32 -6.60
CA GLN A 213 4.01 -4.89 -7.01
C GLN A 213 4.15 -6.28 -7.65
N PHE A 214 5.18 -6.49 -8.48
CA PHE A 214 5.47 -7.82 -9.03
C PHE A 214 5.83 -8.81 -7.94
N LEU A 215 6.77 -8.46 -7.07
CA LEU A 215 7.23 -9.31 -5.98
C LEU A 215 6.09 -9.62 -4.98
N LEU A 216 5.24 -8.63 -4.68
CA LEU A 216 4.04 -8.83 -3.88
C LEU A 216 3.08 -9.82 -4.54
N THR A 217 2.78 -9.62 -5.82
CA THR A 217 1.82 -10.45 -6.56
C THR A 217 2.32 -11.90 -6.60
N ILE A 218 3.59 -12.12 -6.94
CA ILE A 218 4.19 -13.46 -6.92
C ILE A 218 4.13 -14.06 -5.52
N ALA A 219 4.50 -13.31 -4.48
CA ALA A 219 4.50 -13.82 -3.11
C ALA A 219 3.09 -14.29 -2.68
N PHE A 220 2.03 -13.52 -2.95
CA PHE A 220 0.66 -13.87 -2.58
C PHE A 220 0.01 -14.93 -3.48
N THR A 221 0.49 -15.11 -4.70
CA THR A 221 -0.02 -16.18 -5.59
C THR A 221 0.68 -17.52 -5.36
N THR A 222 1.92 -17.53 -4.89
CA THR A 222 2.72 -18.75 -4.70
C THR A 222 2.83 -19.20 -3.25
N GLY A 223 2.86 -18.26 -2.30
CA GLY A 223 3.07 -18.57 -0.88
C GLY A 223 1.79 -18.62 -0.04
N PRO A 224 1.88 -19.16 1.19
CA PRO A 224 0.80 -19.08 2.17
C PRO A 224 0.54 -17.61 2.55
N ALA A 225 -0.69 -17.15 2.32
CA ALA A 225 -1.04 -15.73 2.47
C ALA A 225 -0.69 -15.16 3.86
N ALA A 226 -0.89 -15.95 4.93
CA ALA A 226 -0.56 -15.55 6.30
C ALA A 226 0.94 -15.28 6.49
N GLN A 227 1.81 -16.20 6.05
CA GLN A 227 3.27 -16.04 6.17
C GLN A 227 3.77 -14.87 5.34
N VAL A 228 3.26 -14.73 4.12
CA VAL A 228 3.61 -13.60 3.23
C VAL A 228 3.22 -12.27 3.87
N ALA A 229 2.05 -12.18 4.50
CA ALA A 229 1.59 -10.98 5.18
C ALA A 229 2.47 -10.63 6.40
N VAL A 230 2.86 -11.62 7.22
CA VAL A 230 3.77 -11.43 8.37
C VAL A 230 5.12 -10.86 7.92
N VAL A 231 5.72 -11.45 6.88
CA VAL A 231 6.97 -10.92 6.33
C VAL A 231 6.81 -9.50 5.81
N GLY A 232 5.60 -9.14 5.34
CA GLY A 232 5.28 -7.77 4.91
C GLY A 232 5.38 -6.73 6.02
N LEU A 233 5.14 -7.11 7.28
CA LEU A 233 5.23 -6.19 8.43
C LEU A 233 6.63 -5.59 8.63
N VAL A 234 7.67 -6.24 8.13
CA VAL A 234 9.04 -5.69 8.15
C VAL A 234 9.13 -4.34 7.43
N GLN A 235 8.18 -4.06 6.54
CA GLN A 235 8.09 -2.77 5.84
C GLN A 235 7.99 -1.59 6.81
N VAL A 236 7.36 -1.75 7.97
CA VAL A 236 7.28 -0.71 9.01
C VAL A 236 8.67 -0.42 9.57
N ALA A 237 9.46 -1.46 9.88
CA ALA A 237 10.83 -1.29 10.35
C ALA A 237 11.73 -0.60 9.30
N PHE A 238 11.57 -0.96 8.02
CA PHE A 238 12.26 -0.25 6.93
C PHE A 238 11.80 1.21 6.81
N GLY A 239 10.52 1.51 7.04
CA GLY A 239 9.99 2.87 7.08
C GLY A 239 10.61 3.68 8.19
N MET A 240 10.66 3.15 9.42
CA MET A 240 11.29 3.81 10.57
C MET A 240 12.77 4.09 10.31
N LEU A 241 13.49 3.11 9.74
CA LEU A 241 14.89 3.31 9.36
C LEU A 241 15.04 4.44 8.33
N THR A 242 14.16 4.48 7.34
CA THR A 242 14.13 5.52 6.31
C THR A 242 13.89 6.90 6.91
N ASP A 243 12.92 7.03 7.84
CA ASP A 243 12.60 8.29 8.50
C ASP A 243 13.75 8.80 9.37
N VAL A 244 14.45 7.90 10.09
CA VAL A 244 15.65 8.26 10.89
C VAL A 244 16.80 8.69 9.99
N VAL A 245 17.10 7.91 8.95
CA VAL A 245 18.31 8.11 8.12
C VAL A 245 18.16 9.31 7.18
N LEU A 246 16.99 9.47 6.55
CA LEU A 246 16.79 10.52 5.51
C LEU A 246 16.20 11.81 6.07
N TRP A 247 15.35 11.74 7.08
CA TRP A 247 14.65 12.91 7.63
C TRP A 247 15.02 13.23 9.08
N HIS A 248 15.98 12.47 9.67
CA HIS A 248 16.43 12.65 11.04
C HIS A 248 15.26 12.68 12.05
N GLN A 249 14.20 11.93 11.75
CA GLN A 249 12.99 11.85 12.57
C GLN A 249 13.31 11.16 13.90
N SER A 250 12.91 11.76 15.01
CA SER A 250 12.92 11.13 16.32
C SER A 250 11.53 10.58 16.63
N PHE A 251 11.48 9.37 17.20
CA PHE A 251 10.23 8.74 17.58
C PHE A 251 10.02 8.88 19.08
N SER A 252 8.82 9.30 19.50
CA SER A 252 8.45 9.28 20.90
C SER A 252 8.27 7.84 21.39
N PRO A 253 8.48 7.55 22.70
CA PRO A 253 8.20 6.23 23.26
C PRO A 253 6.74 5.77 23.03
N ILE A 254 5.80 6.72 22.98
CA ILE A 254 4.39 6.45 22.69
C ILE A 254 4.20 5.97 21.26
N THR A 255 4.87 6.60 20.28
CA THR A 255 4.83 6.16 18.87
C THR A 255 5.42 4.75 18.71
N LEU A 256 6.52 4.44 19.42
CA LEU A 256 7.11 3.10 19.41
C LEU A 256 6.15 2.06 20.01
N LEU A 257 5.51 2.40 21.15
CA LEU A 257 4.51 1.54 21.77
C LEU A 257 3.30 1.31 20.84
N GLY A 258 2.79 2.36 20.21
CA GLY A 258 1.70 2.27 19.24
C GLY A 258 2.07 1.37 18.05
N THR A 259 3.28 1.51 17.52
CA THR A 259 3.80 0.66 16.44
C THR A 259 3.87 -0.81 16.87
N LEU A 260 4.35 -1.10 18.08
CA LEU A 260 4.39 -2.46 18.63
C LEU A 260 2.97 -3.04 18.83
N LEU A 261 2.00 -2.24 19.25
CA LEU A 261 0.60 -2.66 19.39
C LEU A 261 -0.08 -2.97 18.04
N VAL A 262 0.39 -2.37 16.95
CA VAL A 262 -0.08 -2.69 15.59
C VAL A 262 0.60 -3.96 15.07
N ILE A 263 1.93 -4.02 15.13
CA ILE A 263 2.72 -5.09 14.52
C ILE A 263 2.60 -6.39 15.33
N GLY A 264 2.73 -6.34 16.64
CA GLY A 264 2.79 -7.51 17.52
C GLY A 264 1.55 -8.42 17.39
N PRO A 265 0.34 -7.92 17.64
CA PRO A 265 -0.88 -8.72 17.51
C PRO A 265 -1.14 -9.19 16.08
N THR A 266 -0.80 -8.34 15.08
CA THR A 266 -0.95 -8.71 13.66
C THR A 266 -0.03 -9.89 13.32
N ALA A 267 1.23 -9.84 13.72
CA ALA A 267 2.18 -10.92 13.53
C ALA A 267 1.73 -12.21 14.27
N TRP A 268 1.27 -12.07 15.51
CA TRP A 268 0.81 -13.21 16.32
C TRP A 268 -0.38 -13.93 15.67
N VAL A 269 -1.39 -13.20 15.20
CA VAL A 269 -2.55 -13.79 14.50
C VAL A 269 -2.12 -14.50 13.22
N MET A 270 -1.19 -13.91 12.47
CA MET A 270 -0.72 -14.50 11.21
C MET A 270 0.09 -15.77 11.44
N LEU A 271 0.95 -15.80 12.45
CA LEU A 271 1.77 -16.97 12.81
C LEU A 271 0.90 -18.15 13.29
N ARG A 272 -0.09 -17.89 14.14
CA ARG A 272 -1.02 -18.93 14.62
C ARG A 272 -1.80 -19.64 13.50
N ARG A 273 -2.22 -18.87 12.49
CA ARG A 273 -2.95 -19.42 11.35
C ARG A 273 -2.08 -20.21 10.37
N SER A 274 -0.78 -20.07 10.45
CA SER A 274 0.17 -20.85 9.66
C SER A 274 0.42 -22.24 10.22
N SER A 275 0.07 -22.47 11.49
CA SER A 275 0.34 -23.71 12.23
C SER A 275 -0.85 -24.67 12.30
N GLY A 276 -1.99 -24.34 11.73
CA GLY A 276 -3.21 -25.15 11.64
C GLY A 276 -3.74 -25.23 10.20
#